data_7af4aa026d19121044ee4ff23094c16f
#
_entry.id   7af4aa026d19121044ee4ff23094c16f
#
_cell.length_a   1.000
_cell.length_b   1.000
_cell.length_c   1.000
_cell.angle_alpha   90.00
_cell.angle_beta   90.00
_cell.angle_gamma   90.00
#
_symmetry.space_group_name_H-M   'P 1'
#
loop_
_entity.id
_entity.type
_entity.pdbx_description
1 polymer ?
#
loop_
_entity_poly.entity_id
_entity_poly.type
_entity_poly.pdbx_seq_one_letter_code
_entity_poly.pdbx_strand_id
1 'polypeptide(L)'
;MHDASALSNLEEILQIAARIGKVWRQKRAELTFDEKSIGQFASNADLEIEHYVRGALAQAFPGQAIIGEEMGGALSDDQTGWAIDPIDGTSNFILGLPIWAISIGYVVRGDSVLGALSVPDLDLTLSAKTGSGLRLNGVPVQAIPPPAAVKVIALGENDFEPGLRTDEIAQGLRAQNYAVVRYRCAVFSLAMSALGRLSGYVENGCGLWDIAAAGIICQEAGMDVTSNMIAPGRYAIDARWPAETSA
;
A
#
# COMPACT_ATOMS: atom_id res chain seq x y z
N MET A 1 20.56 -6.44 -4.44
CA MET A 1 19.34 -7.26 -4.44
C MET A 1 18.90 -7.57 -5.87
N HIS A 2 19.67 -8.39 -6.61
CA HIS A 2 19.34 -8.73 -8.01
C HIS A 2 18.80 -10.16 -8.15
N ASP A 3 18.47 -10.83 -7.05
CA ASP A 3 18.11 -12.24 -7.05
C ASP A 3 16.57 -12.42 -7.12
N ALA A 4 16.12 -13.37 -7.95
CA ALA A 4 14.71 -13.78 -8.04
C ALA A 4 14.15 -14.27 -6.69
N SER A 5 15.03 -14.63 -5.75
CA SER A 5 14.68 -15.04 -4.38
C SER A 5 14.06 -13.90 -3.55
N ALA A 6 14.37 -12.63 -3.85
CA ALA A 6 13.90 -11.50 -3.04
C ALA A 6 12.36 -11.37 -3.07
N LEU A 7 11.72 -11.53 -4.23
CA LEU A 7 10.25 -11.53 -4.32
C LEU A 7 9.64 -12.70 -3.56
N SER A 8 10.19 -13.91 -3.74
CA SER A 8 9.70 -15.11 -3.04
C SER A 8 9.82 -14.98 -1.52
N ASN A 9 10.93 -14.42 -1.02
CA ASN A 9 11.10 -14.17 0.41
C ASN A 9 10.04 -13.19 0.94
N LEU A 10 9.75 -12.11 0.20
CA LEU A 10 8.70 -11.16 0.60
C LEU A 10 7.31 -11.80 0.58
N GLU A 11 7.00 -12.60 -0.44
CA GLU A 11 5.74 -13.32 -0.56
C GLU A 11 5.55 -14.28 0.63
N GLU A 12 6.60 -14.99 1.07
CA GLU A 12 6.57 -15.86 2.26
C GLU A 12 6.38 -15.07 3.56
N ILE A 13 7.09 -13.95 3.73
CA ILE A 13 6.92 -13.07 4.89
C ILE A 13 5.49 -12.58 4.97
N LEU A 14 4.93 -12.09 3.85
CA LEU A 14 3.55 -11.62 3.80
C LEU A 14 2.53 -12.72 4.08
N GLN A 15 2.75 -13.95 3.63
CA GLN A 15 1.88 -15.08 3.93
C GLN A 15 1.74 -15.33 5.43
N ILE A 16 2.85 -15.21 6.17
CA ILE A 16 2.83 -15.39 7.63
C ILE A 16 2.19 -14.18 8.30
N ALA A 17 2.55 -12.96 7.90
CA ALA A 17 1.94 -11.72 8.38
C ALA A 17 0.41 -11.73 8.17
N ALA A 18 -0.06 -12.13 6.99
CA ALA A 18 -1.48 -12.28 6.68
C ALA A 18 -2.18 -13.31 7.59
N ARG A 19 -1.51 -14.43 7.91
CA ARG A 19 -2.06 -15.41 8.86
C ARG A 19 -2.17 -14.84 10.27
N ILE A 20 -1.20 -14.08 10.75
CA ILE A 20 -1.28 -13.37 12.04
C ILE A 20 -2.49 -12.44 12.04
N GLY A 21 -2.65 -11.62 11.02
CA GLY A 21 -3.81 -10.71 10.89
C GLY A 21 -5.14 -11.46 10.86
N LYS A 22 -5.25 -12.56 10.09
CA LYS A 22 -6.46 -13.40 10.07
C LYS A 22 -6.78 -14.02 11.43
N VAL A 23 -5.78 -14.40 12.23
CA VAL A 23 -5.99 -14.88 13.60
C VAL A 23 -6.57 -13.77 14.47
N TRP A 24 -6.04 -12.55 14.40
CA TRP A 24 -6.58 -11.39 15.13
C TRP A 24 -8.00 -11.04 14.69
N ARG A 25 -8.33 -11.19 13.40
CA ARG A 25 -9.71 -11.05 12.92
C ARG A 25 -10.68 -12.02 13.59
N GLN A 26 -10.25 -13.26 13.85
CA GLN A 26 -11.04 -14.25 14.58
C GLN A 26 -11.13 -13.92 16.07
N LYS A 27 -10.09 -13.33 16.64
CA LYS A 27 -9.99 -12.92 18.04
C LYS A 27 -10.36 -11.44 18.26
N ARG A 28 -11.24 -10.90 17.46
CA ARG A 28 -11.59 -9.48 17.47
C ARG A 28 -11.97 -8.92 18.85
N ALA A 29 -12.55 -9.74 19.73
CA ALA A 29 -12.88 -9.34 21.09
C ALA A 29 -11.63 -9.11 21.98
N GLU A 30 -10.47 -9.60 21.59
CA GLU A 30 -9.20 -9.42 22.29
C GLU A 30 -8.36 -8.25 21.71
N LEU A 31 -8.84 -7.58 20.64
CA LEU A 31 -8.18 -6.42 20.08
C LEU A 31 -8.21 -5.25 21.07
N THR A 32 -7.05 -4.72 21.35
CA THR A 32 -6.87 -3.42 22.01
C THR A 32 -6.33 -2.42 21.00
N PHE A 33 -6.78 -1.19 21.09
CA PHE A 33 -6.36 -0.15 20.15
C PHE A 33 -6.33 1.22 20.83
N ASP A 34 -5.45 2.08 20.33
CA ASP A 34 -5.32 3.47 20.71
C ASP A 34 -5.61 4.37 19.51
N GLU A 35 -6.26 5.50 19.73
CA GLU A 35 -6.46 6.53 18.72
C GLU A 35 -5.23 7.45 18.68
N LYS A 36 -4.51 7.45 17.53
CA LYS A 36 -3.33 8.32 17.30
C LYS A 36 -3.77 9.76 16.95
N SER A 37 -4.80 9.87 16.14
CA SER A 37 -5.47 11.11 15.74
C SER A 37 -6.88 10.78 15.25
N ILE A 38 -7.72 11.76 14.94
CA ILE A 38 -9.10 11.55 14.53
C ILE A 38 -9.18 10.52 13.37
N GLY A 39 -9.73 9.34 13.69
CA GLY A 39 -9.92 8.26 12.73
C GLY A 39 -8.64 7.49 12.35
N GLN A 40 -7.52 7.73 13.01
CA GLN A 40 -6.28 6.98 12.88
C GLN A 40 -6.03 6.16 14.14
N PHE A 41 -5.86 4.88 13.99
CA PHE A 41 -5.73 3.93 15.10
C PHE A 41 -4.49 3.07 14.95
N ALA A 42 -3.97 2.56 16.07
CA ALA A 42 -3.03 1.47 16.15
C ALA A 42 -3.62 0.37 17.03
N SER A 43 -3.43 -0.87 16.70
CA SER A 43 -3.86 -2.00 17.53
C SER A 43 -2.70 -2.91 17.92
N ASN A 44 -2.95 -3.77 18.90
CA ASN A 44 -1.99 -4.82 19.26
C ASN A 44 -1.70 -5.79 18.10
N ALA A 45 -2.62 -5.93 17.12
CA ALA A 45 -2.40 -6.70 15.91
C ALA A 45 -1.36 -6.04 14.99
N ASP A 46 -1.42 -4.72 14.82
CA ASP A 46 -0.43 -3.94 14.06
C ASP A 46 0.99 -4.17 14.62
N LEU A 47 1.14 -4.02 15.94
CA LEU A 47 2.42 -4.20 16.62
C LEU A 47 2.98 -5.62 16.46
N GLU A 48 2.13 -6.67 16.58
CA GLU A 48 2.57 -8.05 16.41
C GLU A 48 3.02 -8.33 14.98
N ILE A 49 2.27 -7.85 13.98
CA ILE A 49 2.60 -8.00 12.57
C ILE A 49 3.89 -7.26 12.24
N GLU A 50 4.03 -6.00 12.67
CA GLU A 50 5.25 -5.23 12.38
C GLU A 50 6.48 -5.84 13.04
N HIS A 51 6.35 -6.30 14.29
CA HIS A 51 7.45 -6.98 14.98
C HIS A 51 7.90 -8.25 14.22
N TYR A 52 6.94 -9.07 13.77
CA TYR A 52 7.23 -10.25 12.96
C TYR A 52 7.93 -9.86 11.64
N VAL A 53 7.37 -8.90 10.89
CA VAL A 53 7.91 -8.49 9.58
C VAL A 53 9.33 -7.95 9.72
N ARG A 54 9.60 -7.11 10.72
CA ARG A 54 10.95 -6.59 11.00
C ARG A 54 11.95 -7.70 11.28
N GLY A 55 11.58 -8.66 12.11
CA GLY A 55 12.45 -9.83 12.42
C GLY A 55 12.74 -10.66 11.18
N ALA A 56 11.73 -10.93 10.37
CA ALA A 56 11.88 -11.70 9.13
C ALA A 56 12.72 -10.96 8.07
N LEU A 57 12.53 -9.65 7.91
CA LEU A 57 13.34 -8.82 7.01
C LEU A 57 14.80 -8.74 7.49
N ALA A 58 15.05 -8.58 8.79
CA ALA A 58 16.42 -8.56 9.34
C ALA A 58 17.15 -9.88 9.11
N GLN A 59 16.44 -11.00 9.12
CA GLN A 59 16.99 -12.32 8.83
C GLN A 59 17.24 -12.53 7.33
N ALA A 60 16.28 -12.18 6.48
CA ALA A 60 16.36 -12.36 5.03
C ALA A 60 17.28 -11.34 4.34
N PHE A 61 17.36 -10.12 4.88
CA PHE A 61 18.08 -8.98 4.31
C PHE A 61 18.86 -8.22 5.39
N PRO A 62 19.93 -8.82 5.96
CA PRO A 62 20.62 -8.26 7.11
C PRO A 62 21.25 -6.88 6.79
N GLY A 63 21.25 -6.00 7.80
CA GLY A 63 21.91 -4.70 7.74
C GLY A 63 21.16 -3.61 6.97
N GLN A 64 19.91 -3.87 6.55
CA GLN A 64 19.09 -2.86 5.88
C GLN A 64 18.34 -2.01 6.91
N ALA A 65 18.22 -0.71 6.62
CA ALA A 65 17.39 0.22 7.39
C ALA A 65 15.90 -0.15 7.24
N ILE A 66 15.11 0.10 8.29
CA ILE A 66 13.68 -0.17 8.30
C ILE A 66 12.95 1.01 8.92
N ILE A 67 11.94 1.52 8.23
CA ILE A 67 10.92 2.43 8.75
C ILE A 67 9.57 1.72 8.71
N GLY A 68 8.79 1.84 9.76
CA GLY A 68 7.43 1.31 9.83
C GLY A 68 6.46 2.28 10.46
N GLU A 69 5.20 2.10 10.21
CA GLU A 69 4.15 3.00 10.70
C GLU A 69 4.07 3.02 12.22
N GLU A 70 4.12 1.86 12.88
CA GLU A 70 3.84 1.75 14.32
C GLU A 70 5.11 1.82 15.17
N MET A 71 6.19 1.19 14.74
CA MET A 71 7.43 1.12 15.51
C MET A 71 8.47 2.15 15.04
N GLY A 72 8.11 3.01 14.07
CA GLY A 72 9.00 4.07 13.58
C GLY A 72 10.26 3.53 12.91
N GLY A 73 11.40 4.14 13.22
CA GLY A 73 12.68 3.88 12.55
C GLY A 73 12.99 4.95 11.52
N ALA A 74 13.98 4.70 10.68
CA ALA A 74 14.37 5.62 9.60
C ALA A 74 15.02 4.85 8.45
N LEU A 75 14.96 5.42 7.28
CA LEU A 75 15.80 5.00 6.15
C LEU A 75 17.25 5.43 6.39
N SER A 76 18.17 4.87 5.63
CA SER A 76 19.57 5.34 5.60
C SER A 76 19.67 6.78 5.10
N ASP A 77 20.83 7.42 5.30
CA ASP A 77 21.08 8.82 4.91
C ASP A 77 20.81 9.06 3.40
N ASP A 78 21.04 8.06 2.57
CA ASP A 78 20.73 8.08 1.14
C ASP A 78 19.29 7.68 0.79
N GLN A 79 18.40 7.66 1.77
CA GLN A 79 16.99 7.29 1.60
C GLN A 79 16.78 5.86 1.07
N THR A 80 17.58 4.91 1.55
CA THR A 80 17.50 3.50 1.17
C THR A 80 17.05 2.65 2.35
N GLY A 81 16.13 1.70 2.14
CA GLY A 81 15.67 0.78 3.17
C GLY A 81 14.25 0.25 2.93
N TRP A 82 13.75 -0.47 3.92
CA TRP A 82 12.41 -1.05 3.94
C TRP A 82 11.41 -0.07 4.55
N ALA A 83 10.22 0.02 3.95
CA ALA A 83 9.05 0.69 4.50
C ALA A 83 7.95 -0.36 4.74
N ILE A 84 7.38 -0.39 5.95
CA ILE A 84 6.41 -1.39 6.40
C ILE A 84 5.15 -0.72 6.88
N ASP A 85 4.01 -1.15 6.37
CA ASP A 85 2.70 -0.93 6.96
C ASP A 85 2.14 -2.29 7.40
N PRO A 86 2.00 -2.52 8.71
CA PRO A 86 1.50 -3.78 9.24
C PRO A 86 0.02 -3.99 8.98
N ILE A 87 -0.81 -2.95 9.06
CA ILE A 87 -2.24 -2.98 8.75
C ILE A 87 -2.69 -1.63 8.21
N ASP A 88 -2.55 -1.40 6.92
CA ASP A 88 -3.23 -0.29 6.28
C ASP A 88 -4.76 -0.50 6.36
N GLY A 89 -5.46 0.53 6.78
CA GLY A 89 -6.88 0.45 7.05
C GLY A 89 -7.22 -0.11 8.43
N THR A 90 -6.45 0.24 9.47
CA THR A 90 -6.64 -0.23 10.86
C THR A 90 -8.07 0.00 11.36
N SER A 91 -8.71 1.12 11.03
CA SER A 91 -10.14 1.35 11.36
C SER A 91 -11.05 0.29 10.74
N ASN A 92 -10.84 -0.06 9.47
CA ASN A 92 -11.61 -1.11 8.79
C ASN A 92 -11.35 -2.47 9.45
N PHE A 93 -10.09 -2.74 9.79
CA PHE A 93 -9.69 -3.97 10.49
C PHE A 93 -10.42 -4.11 11.82
N ILE A 94 -10.38 -3.09 12.67
CA ILE A 94 -11.07 -3.05 13.98
C ILE A 94 -12.58 -3.24 13.80
N LEU A 95 -13.19 -2.59 12.82
CA LEU A 95 -14.62 -2.68 12.52
C LEU A 95 -15.04 -4.02 11.92
N GLY A 96 -14.09 -4.85 11.48
CA GLY A 96 -14.41 -6.14 10.88
C GLY A 96 -14.69 -6.09 9.39
N LEU A 97 -14.37 -4.99 8.71
CA LEU A 97 -14.50 -4.85 7.25
C LEU A 97 -13.36 -5.59 6.52
N PRO A 98 -13.61 -6.18 5.33
CA PRO A 98 -12.59 -6.94 4.59
C PRO A 98 -11.66 -6.03 3.76
N ILE A 99 -11.55 -4.75 4.12
CA ILE A 99 -10.78 -3.73 3.40
C ILE A 99 -9.61 -3.29 4.27
N TRP A 100 -8.59 -4.11 4.32
CA TRP A 100 -7.33 -3.87 5.00
C TRP A 100 -6.21 -4.60 4.27
N ALA A 101 -4.97 -4.14 4.42
CA ALA A 101 -3.83 -4.68 3.71
C ALA A 101 -2.56 -4.63 4.56
N ILE A 102 -1.55 -5.40 4.16
CA ILE A 102 -0.19 -5.38 4.70
C ILE A 102 0.74 -4.98 3.55
N SER A 103 1.67 -4.06 3.80
CA SER A 103 2.57 -3.53 2.78
C SER A 103 4.03 -3.62 3.21
N ILE A 104 4.91 -4.12 2.33
CA ILE A 104 6.36 -4.19 2.52
C ILE A 104 7.03 -3.70 1.24
N GLY A 105 7.63 -2.52 1.27
CA GLY A 105 8.31 -1.92 0.13
C GLY A 105 9.78 -1.68 0.41
N TYR A 106 10.63 -1.82 -0.59
CA TYR A 106 12.04 -1.44 -0.54
C TYR A 106 12.30 -0.27 -1.46
N VAL A 107 12.88 0.76 -0.91
CA VAL A 107 13.25 1.97 -1.65
C VAL A 107 14.77 2.09 -1.75
N VAL A 108 15.24 2.63 -2.85
CA VAL A 108 16.64 2.95 -3.10
C VAL A 108 16.72 4.41 -3.53
N ARG A 109 17.33 5.24 -2.71
CA ARG A 109 17.44 6.70 -2.93
C ARG A 109 16.07 7.38 -3.12
N GLY A 110 15.08 6.88 -2.37
CA GLY A 110 13.71 7.37 -2.43
C GLY A 110 12.83 6.74 -3.51
N ASP A 111 13.39 5.99 -4.46
CA ASP A 111 12.64 5.31 -5.51
C ASP A 111 12.21 3.90 -5.07
N SER A 112 10.96 3.56 -5.25
CA SER A 112 10.43 2.22 -5.00
C SER A 112 10.96 1.24 -6.04
N VAL A 113 11.66 0.18 -5.60
CA VAL A 113 12.30 -0.76 -6.52
C VAL A 113 11.87 -2.22 -6.34
N LEU A 114 11.29 -2.54 -5.20
CA LEU A 114 10.79 -3.87 -4.87
C LEU A 114 9.66 -3.72 -3.87
N GLY A 115 8.59 -4.45 -4.05
CA GLY A 115 7.46 -4.39 -3.14
C GLY A 115 6.58 -5.62 -3.19
N ALA A 116 5.95 -5.89 -2.08
CA ALA A 116 4.88 -6.86 -1.98
C ALA A 116 3.82 -6.37 -1.00
N LEU A 117 2.57 -6.64 -1.29
CA LEU A 117 1.43 -6.33 -0.43
C LEU A 117 0.45 -7.50 -0.40
N SER A 118 -0.31 -7.60 0.67
CA SER A 118 -1.38 -8.58 0.82
C SER A 118 -2.68 -7.90 1.18
N VAL A 119 -3.79 -8.36 0.60
CA VAL A 119 -5.17 -8.07 1.02
C VAL A 119 -5.76 -9.38 1.55
N PRO A 120 -5.54 -9.69 2.84
CA PRO A 120 -5.72 -11.05 3.33
C PRO A 120 -7.16 -11.58 3.25
N ASP A 121 -8.15 -10.74 3.50
CA ASP A 121 -9.57 -11.16 3.46
C ASP A 121 -10.07 -11.44 2.02
N LEU A 122 -9.30 -11.06 0.99
CA LEU A 122 -9.56 -11.39 -0.42
C LEU A 122 -8.62 -12.46 -0.97
N ASP A 123 -7.72 -13.00 -0.16
CA ASP A 123 -6.67 -13.97 -0.57
C ASP A 123 -5.82 -13.46 -1.75
N LEU A 124 -5.52 -12.15 -1.74
CA LEU A 124 -4.70 -11.50 -2.76
C LEU A 124 -3.34 -11.14 -2.18
N THR A 125 -2.28 -11.52 -2.91
CA THR A 125 -0.92 -11.03 -2.69
C THR A 125 -0.38 -10.54 -4.02
N LEU A 126 0.02 -9.27 -4.07
CA LEU A 126 0.67 -8.68 -5.22
C LEU A 126 2.13 -8.43 -4.89
N SER A 127 2.99 -8.68 -5.85
CA SER A 127 4.41 -8.37 -5.72
C SER A 127 4.99 -7.91 -7.05
N ALA A 128 5.99 -7.05 -6.98
CA ALA A 128 6.70 -6.55 -8.14
C ALA A 128 8.11 -6.11 -7.79
N LYS A 129 8.98 -6.11 -8.78
CA LYS A 129 10.32 -5.54 -8.76
C LYS A 129 10.54 -4.82 -10.07
N THR A 130 11.32 -3.76 -10.05
CA THR A 130 11.65 -2.99 -11.27
C THR A 130 12.01 -3.89 -12.45
N GLY A 131 11.26 -3.78 -13.53
CA GLY A 131 11.44 -4.53 -14.79
C GLY A 131 11.06 -6.00 -14.75
N SER A 132 10.35 -6.46 -13.71
CA SER A 132 9.96 -7.88 -13.60
C SER A 132 8.48 -8.16 -13.89
N GLY A 133 7.69 -7.11 -14.08
CA GLY A 133 6.24 -7.21 -14.21
C GLY A 133 5.53 -7.51 -12.88
N LEU A 134 4.21 -7.50 -12.94
CA LEU A 134 3.33 -7.79 -11.81
C LEU A 134 3.20 -9.29 -11.56
N ARG A 135 3.19 -9.68 -10.29
CA ARG A 135 2.84 -11.03 -9.84
C ARG A 135 1.60 -10.99 -8.97
N LEU A 136 0.70 -11.92 -9.16
CA LEU A 136 -0.48 -12.16 -8.34
C LEU A 136 -0.39 -13.55 -7.72
N ASN A 137 -0.41 -13.65 -6.39
CA ASN A 137 -0.27 -14.90 -5.64
C ASN A 137 0.92 -15.75 -6.12
N GLY A 138 2.08 -15.09 -6.32
CA GLY A 138 3.31 -15.72 -6.75
C GLY A 138 3.39 -16.06 -8.26
N VAL A 139 2.36 -15.77 -9.04
CA VAL A 139 2.32 -16.06 -10.49
C VAL A 139 2.41 -14.78 -11.30
N PRO A 140 3.29 -14.68 -12.31
CA PRO A 140 3.31 -13.53 -13.20
C PRO A 140 1.97 -13.34 -13.91
N VAL A 141 1.48 -12.10 -13.94
CA VAL A 141 0.22 -11.73 -14.58
C VAL A 141 0.40 -10.48 -15.44
N GLN A 142 -0.37 -10.39 -16.51
CA GLN A 142 -0.53 -9.14 -17.24
C GLN A 142 -1.77 -8.44 -16.70
N ALA A 143 -1.58 -7.25 -16.14
CA ALA A 143 -2.69 -6.43 -15.70
C ALA A 143 -3.46 -5.90 -16.92
N ILE A 144 -4.77 -5.80 -16.78
CA ILE A 144 -5.67 -5.30 -17.83
C ILE A 144 -6.31 -4.04 -17.30
N PRO A 145 -6.17 -2.89 -17.98
CA PRO A 145 -6.83 -1.65 -17.61
C PRO A 145 -8.35 -1.85 -17.47
N PRO A 146 -9.03 -1.06 -16.62
CA PRO A 146 -10.48 -1.07 -16.57
C PRO A 146 -11.05 -0.57 -17.92
N PRO A 147 -12.26 -1.00 -18.31
CA PRO A 147 -12.90 -0.46 -19.51
C PRO A 147 -13.01 1.07 -19.45
N ALA A 148 -12.63 1.78 -20.50
CA ALA A 148 -12.58 3.24 -20.54
C ALA A 148 -13.90 3.95 -20.17
N ALA A 149 -15.04 3.27 -20.37
CA ALA A 149 -16.36 3.75 -19.97
C ALA A 149 -16.61 3.67 -18.45
N VAL A 150 -15.83 2.85 -17.70
CA VAL A 150 -16.00 2.65 -16.26
C VAL A 150 -14.94 3.45 -15.51
N LYS A 151 -15.26 4.72 -15.24
CA LYS A 151 -14.37 5.66 -14.57
C LYS A 151 -14.65 5.69 -13.06
N VAL A 152 -14.07 4.76 -12.31
CA VAL A 152 -14.14 4.73 -10.85
C VAL A 152 -12.73 4.90 -10.30
N ILE A 153 -12.49 5.97 -9.53
CA ILE A 153 -11.20 6.27 -8.92
C ILE A 153 -11.32 6.30 -7.40
N ALA A 154 -10.33 5.76 -6.69
CA ALA A 154 -10.27 5.89 -5.26
C ALA A 154 -9.52 7.17 -4.85
N LEU A 155 -10.01 7.80 -3.78
CA LEU A 155 -9.42 8.98 -3.18
C LEU A 155 -9.10 8.66 -1.72
N GLY A 156 -7.83 8.88 -1.34
CA GLY A 156 -7.39 8.76 0.03
C GLY A 156 -7.79 9.97 0.88
N GLU A 157 -7.82 9.75 2.18
CA GLU A 157 -8.13 10.77 3.17
C GLU A 157 -7.41 10.42 4.48
N ASN A 158 -6.63 11.35 4.98
CA ASN A 158 -5.83 11.22 6.20
C ASN A 158 -5.90 12.49 7.06
N ASP A 159 -5.10 12.54 8.12
CA ASP A 159 -5.05 13.64 9.09
C ASP A 159 -4.13 14.81 8.66
N PHE A 160 -3.41 14.68 7.55
CA PHE A 160 -2.45 15.69 7.09
C PHE A 160 -3.12 16.89 6.42
N GLU A 161 -4.12 16.64 5.57
CA GLU A 161 -4.85 17.70 4.89
C GLU A 161 -6.23 17.93 5.48
N PRO A 162 -6.69 19.20 5.60
CA PRO A 162 -8.07 19.49 5.96
C PRO A 162 -9.06 18.81 5.01
N GLY A 163 -10.15 18.27 5.55
CA GLY A 163 -11.19 17.60 4.76
C GLY A 163 -11.73 18.42 3.59
N LEU A 164 -11.77 19.76 3.72
CA LEU A 164 -12.15 20.67 2.63
C LEU A 164 -11.26 20.51 1.39
N ARG A 165 -9.93 20.32 1.57
CA ARG A 165 -9.02 20.16 0.44
C ARG A 165 -9.17 18.80 -0.24
N THR A 166 -9.44 17.77 0.52
CA THR A 166 -9.79 16.46 -0.05
C THR A 166 -11.09 16.52 -0.84
N ASP A 167 -12.07 17.34 -0.41
CA ASP A 167 -13.31 17.54 -1.15
C ASP A 167 -13.10 18.34 -2.44
N GLU A 168 -12.18 19.30 -2.48
CA GLU A 168 -11.77 19.99 -3.72
C GLU A 168 -11.16 19.01 -4.73
N ILE A 169 -10.28 18.09 -4.27
CA ILE A 169 -9.74 17.04 -5.14
C ILE A 169 -10.87 16.15 -5.67
N ALA A 170 -11.80 15.74 -4.80
CA ALA A 170 -12.96 14.95 -5.21
C ALA A 170 -13.83 15.67 -6.25
N GLN A 171 -14.04 16.98 -6.12
CA GLN A 171 -14.76 17.79 -7.11
C GLN A 171 -14.02 17.83 -8.45
N GLY A 172 -12.69 18.03 -8.43
CA GLY A 172 -11.85 18.01 -9.62
C GLY A 172 -11.91 16.67 -10.36
N LEU A 173 -11.89 15.55 -9.62
CA LEU A 173 -12.04 14.21 -10.20
C LEU A 173 -13.44 14.00 -10.82
N ARG A 174 -14.50 14.44 -10.14
CA ARG A 174 -15.88 14.39 -10.70
C ARG A 174 -16.03 15.23 -11.96
N ALA A 175 -15.37 16.40 -12.02
CA ALA A 175 -15.35 17.25 -13.23
C ALA A 175 -14.66 16.54 -14.42
N GLN A 176 -13.79 15.57 -14.17
CA GLN A 176 -13.17 14.67 -15.15
C GLN A 176 -14.01 13.41 -15.44
N ASN A 177 -15.26 13.37 -14.97
CA ASN A 177 -16.21 12.26 -15.08
C ASN A 177 -15.81 10.99 -14.31
N TYR A 178 -15.04 11.09 -13.23
CA TYR A 178 -14.81 9.97 -12.33
C TYR A 178 -15.92 9.87 -11.27
N ALA A 179 -16.39 8.64 -11.01
CA ALA A 179 -17.05 8.31 -9.76
C ALA A 179 -15.95 8.12 -8.69
N VAL A 180 -16.06 8.85 -7.58
CA VAL A 180 -15.05 8.86 -6.51
C VAL A 180 -15.51 7.96 -5.37
N VAL A 181 -14.64 7.03 -4.96
CA VAL A 181 -14.83 6.14 -3.81
C VAL A 181 -13.74 6.39 -2.76
N ARG A 182 -14.05 6.15 -1.48
CA ARG A 182 -13.10 6.27 -0.36
C ARG A 182 -13.16 4.98 0.45
N TYR A 183 -12.07 4.19 0.41
CA TYR A 183 -12.00 2.90 1.11
C TYR A 183 -11.28 3.01 2.46
N ARG A 184 -10.63 4.13 2.78
CA ARG A 184 -9.82 4.33 3.99
C ARG A 184 -8.73 3.25 4.15
N CYS A 185 -8.14 2.87 3.05
CA CYS A 185 -7.04 1.94 2.93
C CYS A 185 -6.35 2.21 1.58
N ALA A 186 -5.20 2.84 1.62
CA ALA A 186 -4.42 3.27 0.46
C ALA A 186 -3.91 2.06 -0.31
N VAL A 187 -3.31 1.11 0.40
CA VAL A 187 -2.72 -0.11 -0.16
C VAL A 187 -3.77 -0.98 -0.85
N PHE A 188 -4.96 -1.14 -0.23
CA PHE A 188 -6.09 -1.81 -0.87
C PHE A 188 -6.51 -1.10 -2.17
N SER A 189 -6.63 0.23 -2.12
CA SER A 189 -7.07 1.03 -3.27
C SER A 189 -6.07 0.93 -4.42
N LEU A 190 -4.77 1.01 -4.12
CA LEU A 190 -3.68 0.84 -5.09
C LEU A 190 -3.63 -0.59 -5.64
N ALA A 191 -3.82 -1.62 -4.79
CA ALA A 191 -3.91 -3.01 -5.23
C ALA A 191 -5.07 -3.23 -6.22
N MET A 192 -6.26 -2.68 -5.91
CA MET A 192 -7.41 -2.76 -6.84
C MET A 192 -7.17 -1.99 -8.13
N SER A 193 -6.44 -0.87 -8.07
CA SER A 193 -6.04 -0.11 -9.24
C SER A 193 -5.05 -0.89 -10.11
N ALA A 194 -4.01 -1.47 -9.54
CA ALA A 194 -3.03 -2.30 -10.26
C ALA A 194 -3.66 -3.52 -10.94
N LEU A 195 -4.73 -4.07 -10.36
CA LEU A 195 -5.50 -5.18 -10.97
C LEU A 195 -6.54 -4.72 -12.00
N GLY A 196 -6.59 -3.42 -12.36
CA GLY A 196 -7.56 -2.88 -13.31
C GLY A 196 -9.02 -2.88 -12.81
N ARG A 197 -9.23 -2.96 -11.49
CA ARG A 197 -10.57 -2.92 -10.86
C ARG A 197 -11.00 -1.50 -10.51
N LEU A 198 -10.06 -0.55 -10.53
CA LEU A 198 -10.27 0.89 -10.39
C LEU A 198 -9.48 1.60 -11.48
N SER A 199 -9.89 2.81 -11.84
CA SER A 199 -9.18 3.67 -12.78
C SER A 199 -7.89 4.26 -12.20
N GLY A 200 -7.74 4.23 -10.88
CA GLY A 200 -6.57 4.74 -10.18
C GLY A 200 -6.84 5.09 -8.74
N TYR A 201 -5.82 5.70 -8.14
CA TYR A 201 -5.82 6.19 -6.76
C TYR A 201 -5.11 7.54 -6.67
N VAL A 202 -5.65 8.45 -5.85
CA VAL A 202 -5.05 9.76 -5.57
C VAL A 202 -5.10 10.01 -4.07
N GLU A 203 -4.00 10.48 -3.49
CA GLU A 203 -3.95 10.93 -2.10
C GLU A 203 -2.82 11.94 -1.87
N ASN A 204 -3.07 12.92 -0.99
CA ASN A 204 -2.05 13.79 -0.44
C ASN A 204 -1.85 13.49 1.05
N GLY A 205 -0.60 13.41 1.50
CA GLY A 205 -0.26 13.26 2.91
C GLY A 205 -0.14 11.82 3.42
N CYS A 206 -0.10 10.81 2.53
CA CYS A 206 0.18 9.42 2.92
C CYS A 206 1.62 9.23 3.44
N GLY A 207 1.85 8.19 4.20
CA GLY A 207 3.18 7.76 4.63
C GLY A 207 3.96 7.06 3.51
N LEU A 208 5.27 6.92 3.68
CA LEU A 208 6.08 6.14 2.74
C LEU A 208 5.66 4.67 2.73
N TRP A 209 5.26 4.13 3.86
CA TRP A 209 4.85 2.74 4.03
C TRP A 209 3.56 2.39 3.26
N ASP A 210 2.67 3.37 3.03
CA ASP A 210 1.46 3.22 2.23
C ASP A 210 1.79 3.01 0.73
N ILE A 211 2.86 3.68 0.24
CA ILE A 211 3.12 3.83 -1.19
C ILE A 211 4.36 3.08 -1.70
N ALA A 212 5.30 2.71 -0.83
CA ALA A 212 6.56 2.11 -1.27
C ALA A 212 6.36 0.79 -2.02
N ALA A 213 5.58 -0.14 -1.49
CA ALA A 213 5.26 -1.38 -2.20
C ALA A 213 4.25 -1.15 -3.32
N ALA A 214 3.16 -0.43 -3.02
CA ALA A 214 2.07 -0.24 -3.95
C ALA A 214 2.48 0.58 -5.19
N GLY A 215 3.41 1.52 -5.04
CA GLY A 215 3.94 2.33 -6.15
C GLY A 215 4.62 1.50 -7.22
N ILE A 216 5.59 0.66 -6.84
CA ILE A 216 6.27 -0.23 -7.80
C ILE A 216 5.32 -1.26 -8.40
N ILE A 217 4.36 -1.77 -7.62
CA ILE A 217 3.33 -2.70 -8.12
C ILE A 217 2.47 -2.04 -9.19
N CYS A 218 2.03 -0.80 -8.99
CA CYS A 218 1.26 -0.05 -9.99
C CYS A 218 2.10 0.25 -11.24
N GLN A 219 3.37 0.63 -11.10
CA GLN A 219 4.28 0.86 -12.23
C GLN A 219 4.47 -0.41 -13.07
N GLU A 220 4.73 -1.53 -12.43
CA GLU A 220 4.92 -2.83 -13.12
C GLU A 220 3.61 -3.42 -13.68
N ALA A 221 2.45 -2.93 -13.20
CA ALA A 221 1.16 -3.18 -13.82
C ALA A 221 0.93 -2.36 -15.10
N GLY A 222 1.74 -1.33 -15.37
CA GLY A 222 1.62 -0.46 -16.54
C GLY A 222 0.84 0.83 -16.29
N MET A 223 0.68 1.24 -15.02
CA MET A 223 0.06 2.51 -14.65
C MET A 223 1.06 3.67 -14.67
N ASP A 224 0.59 4.86 -14.94
CA ASP A 224 1.32 6.10 -14.70
C ASP A 224 1.27 6.40 -13.20
N VAL A 225 2.43 6.43 -12.56
CA VAL A 225 2.56 6.69 -11.12
C VAL A 225 3.46 7.88 -10.89
N THR A 226 2.95 8.89 -10.23
CA THR A 226 3.73 10.01 -9.69
C THR A 226 3.62 10.02 -8.18
N SER A 227 4.75 10.09 -7.49
CA SER A 227 4.80 10.30 -6.05
C SER A 227 5.89 11.29 -5.71
N ASN A 228 5.62 12.19 -4.78
CA ASN A 228 6.58 13.18 -4.32
C ASN A 228 6.35 13.52 -2.85
N MET A 229 7.44 13.79 -2.15
CA MET A 229 7.37 14.26 -0.77
C MET A 229 6.83 15.70 -0.77
N ILE A 230 5.75 15.94 -0.04
CA ILE A 230 5.09 17.26 0.09
C ILE A 230 5.37 17.91 1.46
N ALA A 231 5.74 17.11 2.44
CA ALA A 231 6.24 17.53 3.76
C ALA A 231 7.11 16.41 4.34
N PRO A 232 7.90 16.64 5.40
CA PRO A 232 8.70 15.60 6.03
C PRO A 232 7.88 14.35 6.38
N GLY A 233 8.19 13.20 5.75
CA GLY A 233 7.49 11.93 5.94
C GLY A 233 6.09 11.86 5.33
N ARG A 234 5.64 12.86 4.57
CA ARG A 234 4.34 12.90 3.92
C ARG A 234 4.48 13.03 2.41
N TYR A 235 3.76 12.19 1.70
CA TYR A 235 3.83 12.05 0.25
C TYR A 235 2.49 12.33 -0.40
N ALA A 236 2.52 12.89 -1.61
CA ALA A 236 1.40 12.85 -2.54
C ALA A 236 1.62 11.68 -3.50
N ILE A 237 0.53 11.00 -3.86
CA ILE A 237 0.53 9.98 -4.90
C ILE A 237 -0.65 10.20 -5.87
N ASP A 238 -0.37 10.04 -7.16
CA ASP A 238 -1.37 9.92 -8.23
C ASP A 238 -0.96 8.73 -9.09
N ALA A 239 -1.73 7.66 -9.04
CA ALA A 239 -1.51 6.43 -9.77
C ALA A 239 -2.75 6.15 -10.64
N ARG A 240 -2.60 6.20 -11.97
CA ARG A 240 -3.72 6.03 -12.92
C ARG A 240 -3.33 5.15 -14.08
N TRP A 241 -4.32 4.48 -14.63
CA TRP A 241 -4.15 3.88 -15.94
C TRP A 241 -4.01 4.98 -17.00
N PRO A 242 -3.06 4.83 -17.96
CA PRO A 242 -2.92 5.78 -19.05
C PRO A 242 -4.24 5.89 -19.82
N ALA A 243 -4.55 7.13 -20.27
CA ALA A 243 -5.67 7.29 -21.18
C ALA A 243 -5.42 6.48 -22.46
N GLU A 244 -6.43 5.74 -22.92
CA GLU A 244 -6.33 5.13 -24.24
C GLU A 244 -6.00 6.21 -25.27
N THR A 245 -4.82 6.10 -25.88
CA THR A 245 -4.52 6.89 -27.08
C THR A 245 -5.48 6.41 -28.15
N SER A 246 -6.45 7.27 -28.50
CA SER A 246 -7.33 7.04 -29.64
C SER A 246 -6.46 6.72 -30.86
N ALA A 247 -6.50 5.46 -31.30
CA ALA A 247 -5.84 5.02 -32.52
C ALA A 247 -6.59 5.52 -33.75
#